data_5123ddac051936b64a20a392ed8194f0
#
_entry.id   5123ddac051936b64a20a392ed8194f0
#
_cell.length_a   1.000
_cell.length_b   1.000
_cell.length_c   1.000
_cell.angle_alpha   90.00
_cell.angle_beta   90.00
_cell.angle_gamma   90.00
#
_symmetry.space_group_name_H-M   'P 1'
#
loop_
_entity.id
_entity.type
_entity.pdbx_description
1 polymer ?
#
loop_
_entity_poly.entity_id
_entity_poly.type
_entity_poly.pdbx_seq_one_letter_code
_entity_poly.pdbx_strand_id
1 'polypeptide(L)'
;QSKLLPVIAEANLENLGAQRQGRDIYANDPARLAPTAMMLQAKVLMEKVATQGSVIAISKNIGWNFGDTRETGTAISSVKVSWPANSYDATWSSTENRWLLSQRGVSNLSASGIHLGPTTFLIQLVAITDSIYKDKVGGVTPYSQTVGVGRGYVMRDGLAIAANWSRPSGDQGTTWTTVAGDEIKFSPGQIWIALTDKTPVFTPVAMAINEDATPPAAK
;
A
#
# COMPACT_ATOMS: atom_id res chain seq x y z
N GLN A 1 -8.76 -19.94 12.27
CA GLN A 1 -8.81 -18.98 13.41
C GLN A 1 -8.08 -19.48 14.64
N SER A 2 -8.16 -20.78 14.96
CA SER A 2 -7.51 -21.35 16.16
C SER A 2 -5.98 -21.18 16.19
N LYS A 3 -5.32 -21.12 15.02
CA LYS A 3 -3.85 -21.00 14.93
C LYS A 3 -3.34 -19.58 15.22
N LEU A 4 -4.16 -18.55 15.03
CA LEU A 4 -3.79 -17.16 15.31
C LEU A 4 -4.10 -16.71 16.74
N LEU A 5 -4.98 -17.41 17.46
CA LEU A 5 -5.36 -17.04 18.82
C LEU A 5 -4.18 -16.96 19.79
N PRO A 6 -3.21 -17.91 19.78
CA PRO A 6 -2.04 -17.79 20.64
C PRO A 6 -1.21 -16.55 20.34
N VAL A 7 -1.02 -16.22 19.06
CA VAL A 7 -0.26 -15.03 18.61
C VAL A 7 -0.94 -13.74 19.06
N ILE A 8 -2.28 -13.67 18.94
CA ILE A 8 -3.07 -12.53 19.41
C ILE A 8 -2.95 -12.35 20.93
N ALA A 9 -2.99 -13.47 21.69
CA ALA A 9 -2.85 -13.44 23.13
C ALA A 9 -1.44 -13.05 23.58
N GLU A 10 -0.41 -13.59 22.93
CA GLU A 10 1.00 -13.23 23.18
C GLU A 10 1.27 -11.74 22.90
N ALA A 11 0.67 -11.21 21.84
CA ALA A 11 0.77 -9.79 21.49
C ALA A 11 -0.10 -8.88 22.40
N ASN A 12 -0.81 -9.44 23.39
CA ASN A 12 -1.74 -8.73 24.26
C ASN A 12 -2.78 -7.88 23.48
N LEU A 13 -3.30 -8.43 22.39
CA LEU A 13 -4.31 -7.79 21.56
C LEU A 13 -5.71 -8.32 21.92
N GLU A 14 -6.67 -7.41 22.00
CA GLU A 14 -8.07 -7.76 22.15
C GLU A 14 -8.65 -8.32 20.84
N ASN A 15 -9.34 -9.47 20.93
CA ASN A 15 -9.98 -10.06 19.76
C ASN A 15 -11.39 -9.50 19.56
N LEU A 16 -11.52 -8.51 18.68
CA LEU A 16 -12.77 -7.86 18.31
C LEU A 16 -13.37 -8.42 17.01
N GLY A 17 -13.02 -9.64 16.64
CA GLY A 17 -13.51 -10.28 15.40
C GLY A 17 -15.00 -10.55 15.38
N ALA A 18 -15.57 -10.70 14.16
CA ALA A 18 -17.01 -10.87 13.88
C ALA A 18 -17.68 -11.99 14.69
N GLN A 19 -16.96 -13.04 15.07
CA GLN A 19 -17.51 -14.15 15.86
C GLN A 19 -17.79 -13.77 17.33
N ARG A 20 -17.20 -12.69 17.83
CA ARG A 20 -17.33 -12.21 19.20
C ARG A 20 -18.23 -10.98 19.33
N GLN A 21 -18.46 -10.31 18.21
CA GLN A 21 -19.27 -9.10 18.14
C GLN A 21 -20.65 -9.40 17.53
N GLY A 22 -21.63 -8.55 17.80
CA GLY A 22 -22.98 -8.70 17.26
C GLY A 22 -23.13 -8.24 15.81
N ARG A 23 -24.32 -8.43 15.26
CA ARG A 23 -24.68 -8.04 13.89
C ARG A 23 -24.76 -6.53 13.68
N ASP A 24 -24.88 -5.78 14.76
CA ASP A 24 -24.79 -4.32 14.81
C ASP A 24 -23.38 -3.81 14.46
N ILE A 25 -22.35 -4.61 14.75
CA ILE A 25 -20.95 -4.29 14.47
C ILE A 25 -20.46 -4.94 13.18
N TYR A 26 -20.85 -6.20 12.92
CA TYR A 26 -20.50 -6.92 11.71
C TYR A 26 -21.76 -7.40 10.99
N ALA A 27 -22.06 -6.83 9.85
CA ALA A 27 -23.19 -7.19 9.02
C ALA A 27 -22.75 -7.52 7.59
N ASN A 28 -23.51 -8.41 6.93
CA ASN A 28 -23.28 -8.66 5.52
C ASN A 28 -23.96 -7.57 4.68
N ASP A 29 -23.20 -7.03 3.73
CA ASP A 29 -23.73 -6.18 2.68
C ASP A 29 -24.49 -7.09 1.67
N PRO A 30 -25.82 -6.88 1.48
CA PRO A 30 -26.61 -7.71 0.57
C PRO A 30 -26.20 -7.56 -0.90
N ALA A 31 -25.50 -6.47 -1.26
CA ALA A 31 -25.01 -6.25 -2.62
C ALA A 31 -23.71 -7.00 -2.92
N ARG A 32 -23.10 -7.68 -1.93
CA ARG A 32 -21.83 -8.36 -2.06
C ARG A 32 -21.94 -9.86 -1.81
N LEU A 33 -21.14 -10.63 -2.53
CA LEU A 33 -21.03 -12.07 -2.35
C LEU A 33 -19.94 -12.43 -1.31
N ALA A 34 -20.13 -13.54 -0.60
CA ALA A 34 -19.09 -14.08 0.25
C ALA A 34 -17.84 -14.43 -0.59
N PRO A 35 -16.62 -14.25 -0.05
CA PRO A 35 -16.28 -13.89 1.34
C PRO A 35 -16.18 -12.38 1.62
N THR A 36 -16.48 -11.52 0.65
CA THR A 36 -16.28 -10.06 0.74
C THR A 36 -17.52 -9.29 1.23
N ALA A 37 -18.60 -10.00 1.56
CA ALA A 37 -19.86 -9.39 1.98
C ALA A 37 -19.84 -8.79 3.40
N MET A 38 -18.97 -9.31 4.28
CA MET A 38 -18.97 -8.88 5.68
C MET A 38 -18.32 -7.50 5.84
N MET A 39 -19.09 -6.55 6.37
CA MET A 39 -18.71 -5.17 6.60
C MET A 39 -18.61 -4.88 8.10
N LEU A 40 -17.57 -4.15 8.50
CA LEU A 40 -17.37 -3.66 9.85
C LEU A 40 -18.01 -2.27 9.99
N GLN A 41 -18.87 -2.10 10.99
CA GLN A 41 -19.35 -0.80 11.46
C GLN A 41 -18.34 -0.22 12.45
N ALA A 42 -17.25 0.35 11.93
CA ALA A 42 -16.09 0.74 12.74
C ALA A 42 -16.45 1.76 13.83
N LYS A 43 -17.36 2.71 13.55
CA LYS A 43 -17.82 3.71 14.53
C LYS A 43 -18.52 3.04 15.71
N VAL A 44 -19.46 2.13 15.44
CA VAL A 44 -20.20 1.39 16.47
C VAL A 44 -19.27 0.54 17.32
N LEU A 45 -18.27 -0.12 16.68
CA LEU A 45 -17.27 -0.87 17.41
C LEU A 45 -16.45 0.04 18.34
N MET A 46 -15.99 1.18 17.87
CA MET A 46 -15.18 2.11 18.68
C MET A 46 -15.97 2.68 19.87
N GLU A 47 -17.25 3.01 19.68
CA GLU A 47 -18.15 3.43 20.76
C GLU A 47 -18.30 2.33 21.83
N LYS A 48 -18.47 1.07 21.39
CA LYS A 48 -18.56 -0.07 22.31
C LYS A 48 -17.24 -0.27 23.09
N VAL A 49 -16.11 -0.23 22.42
CA VAL A 49 -14.78 -0.37 23.04
C VAL A 49 -14.55 0.72 24.09
N ALA A 50 -14.93 1.96 23.78
CA ALA A 50 -14.85 3.08 24.70
C ALA A 50 -15.72 2.89 25.96
N THR A 51 -16.97 2.41 25.78
CA THR A 51 -17.89 2.14 26.90
C THR A 51 -17.44 0.97 27.79
N GLN A 52 -16.68 0.02 27.24
CA GLN A 52 -16.12 -1.09 27.98
C GLN A 52 -14.85 -0.75 28.76
N GLY A 53 -14.35 0.50 28.64
CA GLY A 53 -13.14 0.94 29.29
C GLY A 53 -11.85 0.30 28.76
N SER A 54 -11.90 -0.26 27.57
CA SER A 54 -10.70 -0.85 26.93
C SER A 54 -9.69 0.25 26.61
N VAL A 55 -8.41 -0.03 26.85
CA VAL A 55 -7.32 0.90 26.52
C VAL A 55 -7.07 0.85 25.02
N ILE A 56 -7.33 1.97 24.34
CA ILE A 56 -7.00 2.12 22.91
C ILE A 56 -5.57 2.63 22.82
N ALA A 57 -4.70 1.85 22.17
CA ALA A 57 -3.32 2.26 21.97
C ALA A 57 -3.23 3.51 21.08
N ILE A 58 -2.40 4.47 21.50
CA ILE A 58 -2.11 5.67 20.70
C ILE A 58 -1.21 5.26 19.52
N SER A 59 -1.52 5.77 18.33
CA SER A 59 -0.68 5.58 17.16
C SER A 59 0.74 6.09 17.41
N LYS A 60 1.73 5.25 17.17
CA LYS A 60 3.13 5.63 17.28
C LYS A 60 3.58 6.32 15.99
N ASN A 61 4.40 7.36 16.12
CA ASN A 61 5.15 7.88 14.99
C ASN A 61 6.18 6.81 14.57
N ILE A 62 6.10 6.39 13.32
CA ILE A 62 7.01 5.38 12.75
C ILE A 62 8.22 6.00 12.06
N GLY A 63 8.46 7.31 12.26
CA GLY A 63 9.63 8.01 11.73
C GLY A 63 9.50 8.46 10.28
N TRP A 64 8.30 8.46 9.69
CA TRP A 64 8.11 8.99 8.35
C TRP A 64 7.92 10.51 8.38
N ASN A 65 8.65 11.21 7.52
CA ASN A 65 8.54 12.64 7.33
C ASN A 65 7.78 12.97 6.04
N PHE A 66 6.94 13.99 6.12
CA PHE A 66 6.10 14.46 5.01
C PHE A 66 6.50 15.87 4.61
N GLY A 67 6.32 16.20 3.35
CA GLY A 67 6.61 17.53 2.81
C GLY A 67 7.21 17.47 1.41
N ASP A 68 7.73 18.60 0.98
CA ASP A 68 8.39 18.70 -0.32
C ASP A 68 9.68 17.88 -0.33
N THR A 69 9.95 17.26 -1.48
CA THR A 69 11.22 16.59 -1.72
C THR A 69 12.01 17.34 -2.79
N ARG A 70 13.32 17.31 -2.65
CA ARG A 70 14.26 17.79 -3.68
C ARG A 70 14.77 16.65 -4.55
N GLU A 71 14.32 15.43 -4.25
CA GLU A 71 14.80 14.23 -4.91
C GLU A 71 14.36 14.20 -6.37
N THR A 72 15.32 13.87 -7.22
CA THR A 72 15.09 13.66 -8.65
C THR A 72 14.75 12.20 -8.87
N GLY A 73 13.57 11.97 -9.45
CA GLY A 73 13.12 10.64 -9.88
C GLY A 73 12.95 10.60 -11.39
N THR A 74 12.65 9.42 -11.91
CA THR A 74 12.25 9.25 -13.29
C THR A 74 10.77 9.59 -13.43
N ALA A 75 10.43 10.51 -14.34
CA ALA A 75 9.03 10.82 -14.64
C ALA A 75 8.34 9.64 -15.31
N ILE A 76 7.24 9.19 -14.71
CA ILE A 76 6.47 8.05 -15.21
C ILE A 76 4.98 8.39 -15.25
N SER A 77 4.28 7.83 -16.23
CA SER A 77 2.81 7.93 -16.32
C SER A 77 2.13 6.83 -15.52
N SER A 78 2.73 5.64 -15.41
CA SER A 78 2.17 4.54 -14.62
C SER A 78 3.24 3.53 -14.20
N VAL A 79 2.88 2.70 -13.23
CA VAL A 79 3.66 1.50 -12.86
C VAL A 79 2.73 0.33 -12.67
N LYS A 80 3.18 -0.85 -13.09
CA LYS A 80 2.54 -2.13 -12.83
C LYS A 80 3.33 -2.93 -11.81
N VAL A 81 2.65 -3.39 -10.76
CA VAL A 81 3.17 -4.32 -9.74
C VAL A 81 2.40 -5.63 -9.85
N SER A 82 3.11 -6.75 -9.82
CA SER A 82 2.52 -8.07 -10.06
C SER A 82 2.87 -9.08 -8.97
N TRP A 83 1.94 -9.99 -8.74
CA TRP A 83 2.05 -11.20 -7.93
C TRP A 83 1.56 -12.40 -8.74
N PRO A 84 1.80 -13.65 -8.35
CA PRO A 84 1.39 -14.82 -9.14
C PRO A 84 -0.09 -14.82 -9.55
N ALA A 85 -1.00 -14.37 -8.67
CA ALA A 85 -2.44 -14.40 -8.90
C ALA A 85 -3.06 -13.02 -9.17
N ASN A 86 -2.30 -11.92 -9.09
CA ASN A 86 -2.86 -10.57 -9.15
C ASN A 86 -1.87 -9.54 -9.70
N SER A 87 -2.40 -8.40 -10.15
CA SER A 87 -1.60 -7.21 -10.48
C SER A 87 -2.37 -5.94 -10.14
N TYR A 88 -1.61 -4.90 -9.83
CA TYR A 88 -2.09 -3.54 -9.69
C TYR A 88 -1.33 -2.63 -10.64
N ASP A 89 -2.06 -1.72 -11.25
CA ASP A 89 -1.51 -0.60 -12.00
C ASP A 89 -1.80 0.68 -11.19
N ALA A 90 -0.78 1.51 -11.01
CA ALA A 90 -0.91 2.84 -10.43
C ALA A 90 -0.61 3.87 -11.51
N THR A 91 -1.60 4.67 -11.90
CA THR A 91 -1.48 5.70 -12.93
C THR A 91 -1.45 7.07 -12.28
N TRP A 92 -0.49 7.91 -12.66
CA TRP A 92 -0.39 9.26 -12.12
C TRP A 92 -1.49 10.17 -12.67
N SER A 93 -2.19 10.81 -11.77
CA SER A 93 -3.15 11.88 -12.09
C SER A 93 -2.57 13.23 -11.62
N SER A 94 -2.13 14.05 -12.57
CA SER A 94 -1.65 15.41 -12.25
C SER A 94 -2.77 16.34 -11.78
N THR A 95 -4.01 16.05 -12.15
CA THR A 95 -5.20 16.79 -11.70
C THR A 95 -5.53 16.53 -10.25
N GLU A 96 -5.36 15.27 -9.80
CA GLU A 96 -5.67 14.85 -8.44
C GLU A 96 -4.42 14.77 -7.55
N ASN A 97 -3.23 14.96 -8.10
CA ASN A 97 -1.93 14.83 -7.43
C ASN A 97 -1.78 13.52 -6.65
N ARG A 98 -2.19 12.40 -7.27
CA ARG A 98 -2.12 11.06 -6.67
C ARG A 98 -2.08 9.96 -7.71
N TRP A 99 -1.71 8.77 -7.29
CA TRP A 99 -1.65 7.56 -8.08
C TRP A 99 -2.99 6.84 -8.06
N LEU A 100 -3.71 6.80 -9.17
CA LEU A 100 -5.00 6.11 -9.30
C LEU A 100 -4.77 4.62 -9.50
N LEU A 101 -5.39 3.80 -8.66
CA LEU A 101 -5.16 2.35 -8.63
C LEU A 101 -6.19 1.58 -9.45
N SER A 102 -5.70 0.64 -10.23
CA SER A 102 -6.53 -0.34 -10.93
C SER A 102 -6.02 -1.75 -10.62
N GLN A 103 -6.95 -2.69 -10.46
CA GLN A 103 -6.63 -4.10 -10.24
C GLN A 103 -6.99 -4.89 -11.49
N ARG A 104 -6.01 -5.52 -12.14
CA ARG A 104 -6.21 -6.25 -13.40
C ARG A 104 -6.93 -5.43 -14.48
N GLY A 105 -6.60 -4.15 -14.58
CA GLY A 105 -7.21 -3.21 -15.51
C GLY A 105 -8.59 -2.66 -15.10
N VAL A 106 -9.13 -3.06 -13.95
CA VAL A 106 -10.38 -2.52 -13.40
C VAL A 106 -10.06 -1.48 -12.35
N SER A 107 -10.65 -0.28 -12.47
CA SER A 107 -10.47 0.81 -11.50
C SER A 107 -10.91 0.41 -10.11
N ASN A 108 -10.06 0.68 -9.11
CA ASN A 108 -10.41 0.51 -7.72
C ASN A 108 -11.27 1.68 -7.25
N LEU A 109 -12.55 1.43 -7.06
CA LEU A 109 -13.51 2.44 -6.63
C LEU A 109 -13.93 2.22 -5.18
N SER A 110 -14.16 3.31 -4.46
CA SER A 110 -14.86 3.28 -3.18
C SER A 110 -16.35 2.95 -3.40
N ALA A 111 -17.09 2.68 -2.32
CA ALA A 111 -18.55 2.49 -2.40
C ALA A 111 -19.29 3.72 -2.94
N SER A 112 -18.72 4.92 -2.82
CA SER A 112 -19.23 6.17 -3.38
C SER A 112 -18.78 6.46 -4.81
N GLY A 113 -18.07 5.53 -5.47
CA GLY A 113 -17.59 5.69 -6.83
C GLY A 113 -16.28 6.49 -6.97
N ILE A 114 -15.67 6.90 -5.87
CA ILE A 114 -14.39 7.64 -5.90
C ILE A 114 -13.27 6.67 -6.26
N HIS A 115 -12.45 7.00 -7.26
CA HIS A 115 -11.27 6.21 -7.61
C HIS A 115 -10.26 6.25 -6.45
N LEU A 116 -9.85 5.09 -5.96
CA LEU A 116 -8.90 4.97 -4.86
C LEU A 116 -7.47 5.17 -5.36
N GLY A 117 -6.65 5.79 -4.50
CA GLY A 117 -5.23 5.97 -4.82
C GLY A 117 -4.51 6.83 -3.81
N PRO A 118 -3.21 6.55 -3.56
CA PRO A 118 -2.37 7.28 -2.62
C PRO A 118 -1.70 8.50 -3.26
N THR A 119 -1.27 9.45 -2.42
CA THR A 119 -0.33 10.51 -2.80
C THR A 119 1.10 9.98 -2.89
N THR A 120 1.43 9.00 -2.04
CA THR A 120 2.71 8.28 -2.08
C THR A 120 2.47 6.78 -2.23
N PHE A 121 3.01 6.18 -3.28
CA PHE A 121 2.96 4.73 -3.49
C PHE A 121 4.35 4.13 -3.31
N LEU A 122 4.51 3.25 -2.32
CA LEU A 122 5.75 2.57 -2.01
C LEU A 122 5.75 1.17 -2.63
N ILE A 123 6.82 0.84 -3.34
CA ILE A 123 7.08 -0.52 -3.82
C ILE A 123 8.27 -1.06 -3.05
N GLN A 124 8.03 -1.94 -2.11
CA GLN A 124 9.06 -2.56 -1.28
C GLN A 124 9.38 -3.94 -1.85
N LEU A 125 10.57 -4.08 -2.43
CA LEU A 125 11.06 -5.37 -2.91
C LEU A 125 11.51 -6.20 -1.72
N VAL A 126 10.84 -7.33 -1.50
CA VAL A 126 11.05 -8.22 -0.36
C VAL A 126 11.13 -9.67 -0.81
N ALA A 127 11.84 -10.50 -0.06
CA ALA A 127 11.72 -11.94 -0.25
C ALA A 127 10.33 -12.42 0.18
N ILE A 128 9.69 -13.23 -0.65
CA ILE A 128 8.42 -13.87 -0.35
C ILE A 128 8.66 -15.37 -0.26
N THR A 129 8.36 -15.94 0.90
CA THR A 129 8.57 -17.35 1.22
C THR A 129 7.27 -18.00 1.69
N ASP A 130 7.25 -19.30 1.74
CA ASP A 130 6.12 -20.04 2.32
C ASP A 130 6.08 -19.84 3.83
N SER A 131 4.89 -19.54 4.37
CA SER A 131 4.66 -19.56 5.81
C SER A 131 4.23 -20.94 6.29
N ILE A 132 4.18 -21.12 7.62
CA ILE A 132 3.60 -22.32 8.26
C ILE A 132 2.06 -22.36 8.16
N TYR A 133 1.44 -21.27 7.70
CA TYR A 133 -0.02 -21.15 7.65
C TYR A 133 -0.55 -21.60 6.30
N LYS A 134 -1.67 -22.34 6.36
CA LYS A 134 -2.39 -22.84 5.18
C LYS A 134 -3.86 -22.45 5.28
N ASP A 135 -4.46 -22.23 4.14
CA ASP A 135 -5.91 -22.04 4.01
C ASP A 135 -6.67 -23.38 4.20
N LYS A 136 -8.00 -23.34 4.02
CA LYS A 136 -8.86 -24.52 4.22
C LYS A 136 -8.66 -25.61 3.17
N VAL A 137 -8.13 -25.28 2.01
CA VAL A 137 -7.89 -26.19 0.88
C VAL A 137 -6.42 -26.58 0.73
N GLY A 138 -5.58 -26.21 1.71
CA GLY A 138 -4.17 -26.58 1.77
C GLY A 138 -3.23 -25.58 1.08
N GLY A 139 -3.73 -24.49 0.51
CA GLY A 139 -2.92 -23.42 -0.07
C GLY A 139 -2.06 -22.74 1.00
N VAL A 140 -0.75 -22.63 0.75
CA VAL A 140 0.19 -22.00 1.69
C VAL A 140 0.03 -20.48 1.61
N THR A 141 -0.12 -19.84 2.78
CA THR A 141 -0.13 -18.37 2.86
C THR A 141 1.31 -17.85 2.70
N PRO A 142 1.59 -16.99 1.71
CA PRO A 142 2.94 -16.43 1.54
C PRO A 142 3.31 -15.51 2.71
N TYR A 143 4.59 -15.48 3.03
CA TYR A 143 5.18 -14.60 4.03
C TYR A 143 6.14 -13.62 3.38
N SER A 144 5.86 -12.33 3.51
CA SER A 144 6.72 -11.25 3.02
C SER A 144 7.72 -10.82 4.10
N GLN A 145 9.01 -10.91 3.80
CA GLN A 145 10.09 -10.54 4.72
C GLN A 145 10.26 -9.02 4.78
N THR A 146 9.63 -8.38 5.75
CA THR A 146 9.64 -6.91 5.89
C THR A 146 10.64 -6.39 6.93
N VAL A 147 11.32 -7.28 7.65
CA VAL A 147 12.43 -6.93 8.57
C VAL A 147 13.74 -7.15 7.86
N GLY A 148 14.67 -6.20 7.95
CA GLY A 148 15.94 -6.20 7.26
C GLY A 148 16.17 -4.96 6.41
N VAL A 149 16.85 -5.14 5.30
CA VAL A 149 17.18 -4.08 4.35
C VAL A 149 16.90 -4.56 2.93
N GLY A 150 16.63 -3.63 2.02
CA GLY A 150 16.42 -3.96 0.62
C GLY A 150 16.23 -2.73 -0.25
N ARG A 151 15.90 -2.99 -1.52
CA ARG A 151 15.63 -1.95 -2.52
C ARG A 151 14.13 -1.81 -2.73
N GLY A 152 13.74 -0.66 -3.28
CA GLY A 152 12.36 -0.40 -3.65
C GLY A 152 12.25 0.92 -4.40
N TYR A 153 11.03 1.42 -4.43
CA TYR A 153 10.74 2.70 -5.09
C TYR A 153 9.77 3.50 -4.24
N VAL A 154 10.02 4.79 -4.13
CA VAL A 154 9.08 5.77 -3.60
C VAL A 154 8.51 6.53 -4.79
N MET A 155 7.20 6.41 -4.97
CA MET A 155 6.51 7.05 -6.08
C MET A 155 5.65 8.19 -5.54
N ARG A 156 5.96 9.40 -5.96
CA ARG A 156 5.27 10.63 -5.60
C ARG A 156 5.39 11.66 -6.72
N ASP A 157 4.44 12.56 -6.81
CA ASP A 157 4.48 13.72 -7.73
C ASP A 157 4.77 13.34 -9.19
N GLY A 158 4.28 12.19 -9.65
CA GLY A 158 4.53 11.67 -11.00
C GLY A 158 5.93 11.11 -11.22
N LEU A 159 6.73 10.95 -10.16
CA LEU A 159 8.10 10.45 -10.22
C LEU A 159 8.21 9.06 -9.57
N ALA A 160 9.08 8.23 -10.12
CA ALA A 160 9.59 7.02 -9.51
C ALA A 160 11.01 7.29 -8.99
N ILE A 161 11.19 7.27 -7.68
CA ILE A 161 12.48 7.49 -7.00
C ILE A 161 13.00 6.12 -6.56
N ALA A 162 14.14 5.68 -7.11
CA ALA A 162 14.81 4.47 -6.64
C ALA A 162 15.27 4.65 -5.20
N ALA A 163 14.96 3.70 -4.34
CA ALA A 163 15.15 3.83 -2.91
C ALA A 163 15.72 2.56 -2.27
N ASN A 164 16.38 2.76 -1.14
CA ASN A 164 16.71 1.71 -0.20
C ASN A 164 15.73 1.78 0.96
N TRP A 165 15.29 0.63 1.46
CA TRP A 165 14.51 0.54 2.68
C TRP A 165 15.28 -0.22 3.76
N SER A 166 15.02 0.16 5.03
CA SER A 166 15.58 -0.51 6.21
C SER A 166 14.55 -0.58 7.31
N ARG A 167 14.35 -1.77 7.87
CA ARG A 167 13.53 -2.03 9.04
C ARG A 167 14.27 -2.95 9.98
N PRO A 168 14.93 -2.44 11.03
CA PRO A 168 15.78 -3.23 11.92
C PRO A 168 15.05 -4.33 12.67
N SER A 169 13.78 -4.13 13.03
CA SER A 169 12.98 -5.07 13.82
C SER A 169 11.47 -4.92 13.55
N GLY A 170 10.68 -5.88 14.05
CA GLY A 170 9.23 -5.90 13.84
C GLY A 170 8.46 -4.78 14.53
N ASP A 171 9.01 -4.19 15.56
CA ASP A 171 8.44 -3.10 16.37
C ASP A 171 8.85 -1.69 15.89
N GLN A 172 9.73 -1.61 14.90
CA GLN A 172 10.18 -0.36 14.29
C GLN A 172 9.54 -0.11 12.92
N GLY A 173 9.45 1.17 12.54
CA GLY A 173 9.03 1.58 11.21
C GLY A 173 10.08 1.28 10.15
N THR A 174 9.67 1.30 8.89
CA THR A 174 10.58 1.18 7.76
C THR A 174 11.06 2.56 7.35
N THR A 175 12.36 2.78 7.34
CA THR A 175 12.98 4.01 6.80
C THR A 175 13.22 3.87 5.29
N TRP A 176 13.17 5.00 4.58
CA TRP A 176 13.35 5.06 3.14
C TRP A 176 14.37 6.14 2.79
N THR A 177 15.43 5.74 2.09
CA THR A 177 16.49 6.66 1.66
C THR A 177 16.70 6.55 0.15
N THR A 178 17.25 7.59 -0.44
CA THR A 178 17.78 7.52 -1.81
C THR A 178 18.94 6.53 -1.89
N VAL A 179 19.39 6.22 -3.09
CA VAL A 179 20.59 5.41 -3.29
C VAL A 179 21.85 6.09 -2.69
N ALA A 180 21.85 7.42 -2.61
CA ALA A 180 22.91 8.21 -1.98
C ALA A 180 22.86 8.20 -0.43
N GLY A 181 21.73 7.77 0.16
CA GLY A 181 21.54 7.70 1.61
C GLY A 181 20.70 8.84 2.21
N ASP A 182 20.24 9.79 1.38
CA ASP A 182 19.40 10.89 1.85
C ASP A 182 17.99 10.41 2.15
N GLU A 183 17.36 10.96 3.18
CA GLU A 183 15.98 10.63 3.55
C GLU A 183 14.99 11.08 2.45
N ILE A 184 14.06 10.21 2.08
CA ILE A 184 12.99 10.55 1.15
C ILE A 184 11.74 10.95 1.95
N LYS A 185 11.32 12.21 1.84
CA LYS A 185 10.05 12.68 2.39
C LYS A 185 8.89 12.20 1.54
N PHE A 186 7.76 11.88 2.18
CA PHE A 186 6.54 11.48 1.50
C PHE A 186 5.62 12.66 1.22
N SER A 187 4.84 12.59 0.14
CA SER A 187 3.77 13.56 -0.10
C SER A 187 2.70 13.40 0.97
N PRO A 188 2.22 14.50 1.57
CA PRO A 188 1.11 14.44 2.52
C PRO A 188 -0.10 13.74 1.93
N GLY A 189 -0.76 12.86 2.72
CA GLY A 189 -1.95 12.13 2.30
C GLY A 189 -1.83 10.63 2.51
N GLN A 190 -2.55 9.86 1.72
CA GLN A 190 -2.57 8.40 1.83
C GLN A 190 -1.29 7.78 1.28
N ILE A 191 -0.83 6.74 1.96
CA ILE A 191 0.29 5.90 1.52
C ILE A 191 -0.25 4.50 1.22
N TRP A 192 0.17 3.94 0.09
CA TRP A 192 0.01 2.53 -0.21
C TRP A 192 1.37 1.87 -0.33
N ILE A 193 1.47 0.63 0.18
CA ILE A 193 2.71 -0.15 0.15
C ILE A 193 2.43 -1.45 -0.58
N ALA A 194 3.14 -1.69 -1.65
CA ALA A 194 3.17 -2.97 -2.36
C ALA A 194 4.40 -3.77 -1.92
N LEU A 195 4.19 -4.92 -1.31
CA LEU A 195 5.24 -5.88 -0.97
C LEU A 195 5.31 -6.91 -2.10
N THR A 196 6.44 -6.99 -2.81
CA THR A 196 6.59 -7.90 -3.95
C THR A 196 8.04 -8.37 -4.09
N ASP A 197 8.21 -9.57 -4.64
CA ASP A 197 9.50 -10.10 -5.11
C ASP A 197 9.73 -9.87 -6.60
N LYS A 198 8.75 -9.25 -7.31
CA LYS A 198 8.80 -9.01 -8.74
C LYS A 198 9.25 -7.58 -9.04
N THR A 199 10.07 -7.44 -10.07
CA THR A 199 10.44 -6.12 -10.59
C THR A 199 9.21 -5.40 -11.14
N PRO A 200 8.92 -4.16 -10.69
CA PRO A 200 7.82 -3.38 -11.25
C PRO A 200 8.10 -2.98 -12.70
N VAL A 201 7.05 -2.79 -13.48
CA VAL A 201 7.14 -2.32 -14.86
C VAL A 201 6.66 -0.88 -14.92
N PHE A 202 7.56 0.02 -15.28
CA PHE A 202 7.27 1.45 -15.39
C PHE A 202 6.93 1.86 -16.81
N THR A 203 5.95 2.75 -16.98
CA THR A 203 5.65 3.40 -18.24
C THR A 203 6.14 4.85 -18.14
N PRO A 204 7.14 5.24 -18.95
CA PRO A 204 7.62 6.63 -18.98
C PRO A 204 6.52 7.61 -19.43
N VAL A 205 6.65 8.87 -19.04
CA VAL A 205 5.87 9.94 -19.66
C VAL A 205 6.35 10.09 -21.11
N ALA A 206 5.41 10.04 -22.06
CA ALA A 206 5.76 10.31 -23.46
C ALA A 206 6.34 11.72 -23.57
N MET A 207 7.55 11.85 -24.11
CA MET A 207 8.08 13.15 -24.48
C MET A 207 7.21 13.71 -25.61
N ALA A 208 6.68 14.93 -25.44
CA ALA A 208 6.05 15.64 -26.54
C ALA A 208 7.12 15.81 -27.63
N ILE A 209 6.94 15.17 -28.77
CA ILE A 209 7.76 15.44 -29.95
C ILE A 209 7.29 16.80 -30.41
N ASN A 210 8.12 17.84 -30.23
CA ASN A 210 7.92 19.13 -30.88
C ASN A 210 8.13 18.91 -32.38
N GLU A 211 7.05 18.73 -33.12
CA GLU A 211 7.06 18.69 -34.60
C GLU A 211 7.38 20.05 -35.26
N ASP A 212 7.70 21.07 -34.50
CA ASP A 212 7.97 22.42 -34.98
C ASP A 212 9.47 22.74 -35.19
N ALA A 213 10.28 21.73 -35.46
CA ALA A 213 11.62 22.00 -36.01
C ALA A 213 11.53 22.12 -37.55
N THR A 214 11.06 23.27 -38.03
CA THR A 214 11.22 23.63 -39.44
C THR A 214 12.72 23.63 -39.76
N PRO A 215 13.18 22.83 -40.74
CA PRO A 215 14.59 22.85 -41.14
C PRO A 215 14.99 24.26 -41.61
N PRO A 216 16.18 24.77 -41.25
CA PRO A 216 16.63 26.03 -41.77
C PRO A 216 16.72 25.98 -43.30
N ALA A 217 16.10 26.96 -43.96
CA ALA A 217 16.15 27.09 -45.40
C ALA A 217 17.60 27.14 -45.87
N ALA A 218 17.99 26.23 -46.75
CA ALA A 218 19.28 26.25 -47.41
C ALA A 218 19.41 27.53 -48.24
N LYS A 219 20.48 28.28 -48.01
CA LYS A 219 20.93 29.38 -48.88
C LYS A 219 21.79 28.84 -50.02
#